data_1f4981d19f2900c221f0b7f6aaf09052
#
_entry.id   1f4981d19f2900c221f0b7f6aaf09052
#
_cell.length_a   1.000
_cell.length_b   1.000
_cell.length_c   1.000
_cell.angle_alpha   90.00
_cell.angle_beta   90.00
_cell.angle_gamma   90.00
#
_symmetry.space_group_name_H-M   'P 1'
#
loop_
_entity.id
_entity.type
_entity.pdbx_description
1 polymer ?
#
loop_
_entity_poly.entity_id
_entity_poly.type
_entity_poly.pdbx_seq_one_letter_code
_entity_poly.pdbx_strand_id
1 'polypeptide(L)'
;MKIKRILFFILLAAIVLTIPGPGELQLLAAKSKAPLTLVIDAGHGGADGGAEAADGTQEAELNLAIAKAIQSEGEKKGVKVIMTRETADGLYGEGNLEKHWRKLEDMKCRKEIIASSGADVAVTIHMNCFKTDGNVRGAQVFYPKTGNAEILSASESLAGSIQSALIKGLDDGSNRSQMGRGQIYLLENPTIPTVLVECGFLSNPEDLGRLKQEKWQQKIAECILEGILACIEI
;
A
#
# COMPACT_ATOMS: atom_id res chain seq x y z
N MET A 1 29.90 67.79 -30.47
CA MET A 1 28.85 66.79 -30.14
C MET A 1 29.42 65.40 -30.32
N LYS A 2 29.72 64.71 -29.21
CA LYS A 2 30.29 63.36 -29.23
C LYS A 2 29.20 62.35 -28.78
N ILE A 3 28.74 61.53 -29.70
CA ILE A 3 27.75 60.46 -29.44
C ILE A 3 28.53 59.27 -28.83
N LYS A 4 28.26 58.98 -27.56
CA LYS A 4 28.76 57.79 -26.89
C LYS A 4 27.91 56.58 -27.30
N ARG A 5 28.51 55.63 -28.00
CA ARG A 5 27.94 54.32 -28.27
C ARG A 5 28.03 53.45 -26.98
N ILE A 6 26.86 53.14 -26.43
CA ILE A 6 26.78 52.13 -25.34
C ILE A 6 26.67 50.76 -25.99
N LEU A 7 27.71 49.94 -25.80
CA LEU A 7 27.69 48.53 -26.16
C LEU A 7 26.88 47.76 -25.09
N PHE A 8 25.78 47.20 -25.53
CA PHE A 8 24.98 46.30 -24.71
C PHE A 8 25.55 44.88 -24.92
N PHE A 9 26.24 44.36 -23.90
CA PHE A 9 26.70 42.94 -23.87
C PHE A 9 25.47 42.08 -23.50
N ILE A 10 24.88 41.39 -24.46
CA ILE A 10 23.92 40.32 -24.22
C ILE A 10 24.72 39.08 -23.84
N LEU A 11 24.69 38.73 -22.57
CA LEU A 11 25.24 37.47 -22.05
C LEU A 11 24.25 36.35 -22.42
N LEU A 12 24.52 35.67 -23.55
CA LEU A 12 23.78 34.46 -23.94
C LEU A 12 24.29 33.33 -23.04
N ALA A 13 23.58 33.05 -21.97
CA ALA A 13 23.78 31.83 -21.20
C ALA A 13 23.35 30.63 -22.07
N ALA A 14 24.33 29.96 -22.67
CA ALA A 14 24.09 28.68 -23.34
C ALA A 14 23.70 27.66 -22.29
N ILE A 15 22.40 27.36 -22.20
CA ILE A 15 21.91 26.17 -21.50
C ILE A 15 22.37 24.98 -22.36
N VAL A 16 23.46 24.37 -21.96
CA VAL A 16 23.89 23.07 -22.54
C VAL A 16 22.89 22.02 -22.03
N LEU A 17 21.87 21.78 -22.80
CA LEU A 17 21.05 20.57 -22.67
C LEU A 17 21.97 19.40 -23.01
N THR A 18 22.52 18.73 -22.00
CA THR A 18 23.22 17.48 -22.19
C THR A 18 22.19 16.43 -22.61
N ILE A 19 22.08 16.21 -23.92
CA ILE A 19 21.32 15.08 -24.45
C ILE A 19 22.12 13.84 -24.01
N PRO A 20 21.53 12.91 -23.24
CA PRO A 20 22.24 11.70 -22.82
C PRO A 20 22.69 10.93 -24.05
N GLY A 21 23.93 10.42 -24.03
CA GLY A 21 24.48 9.62 -25.11
C GLY A 21 23.70 8.29 -25.27
N PRO A 22 23.85 7.59 -26.42
CA PRO A 22 23.13 6.33 -26.67
C PRO A 22 23.34 5.28 -25.59
N GLY A 23 24.49 5.28 -24.90
CA GLY A 23 24.76 4.39 -23.77
C GLY A 23 24.02 4.77 -22.49
N GLU A 24 23.86 6.08 -22.21
CA GLU A 24 23.11 6.58 -21.04
C GLU A 24 21.60 6.38 -21.22
N LEU A 25 21.09 6.57 -22.44
CA LEU A 25 19.69 6.23 -22.78
C LEU A 25 19.43 4.72 -22.64
N GLN A 26 20.39 3.86 -23.02
CA GLN A 26 20.28 2.41 -22.81
C GLN A 26 20.34 2.02 -21.33
N LEU A 27 21.15 2.72 -20.52
CA LEU A 27 21.23 2.48 -19.08
C LEU A 27 19.98 2.97 -18.35
N LEU A 28 19.42 4.11 -18.75
CA LEU A 28 18.13 4.61 -18.25
C LEU A 28 16.96 3.70 -18.67
N ALA A 29 16.96 3.23 -19.93
CA ALA A 29 15.97 2.27 -20.42
C ALA A 29 16.12 0.88 -19.77
N ALA A 30 17.34 0.47 -19.39
CA ALA A 30 17.59 -0.77 -18.65
C ALA A 30 17.17 -0.64 -17.17
N LYS A 31 17.30 0.54 -16.56
CA LYS A 31 16.79 0.81 -15.20
C LYS A 31 15.26 0.84 -15.13
N SER A 32 14.58 1.17 -16.22
CA SER A 32 13.10 1.16 -16.31
C SER A 32 12.49 -0.22 -16.57
N LYS A 33 13.31 -1.31 -16.63
CA LYS A 33 12.86 -2.66 -16.98
C LYS A 33 12.79 -3.67 -15.83
N ALA A 34 13.18 -3.31 -14.63
CA ALA A 34 12.92 -4.19 -13.51
C ALA A 34 11.41 -4.19 -13.19
N PRO A 35 10.76 -5.35 -13.10
CA PRO A 35 9.36 -5.40 -12.75
C PRO A 35 9.18 -4.82 -11.34
N LEU A 36 8.15 -3.98 -11.19
CA LEU A 36 7.73 -3.49 -9.87
C LEU A 36 7.56 -4.66 -8.92
N THR A 37 8.14 -4.57 -7.74
CA THR A 37 8.02 -5.59 -6.71
C THR A 37 7.21 -5.04 -5.53
N LEU A 38 6.11 -5.72 -5.18
CA LEU A 38 5.23 -5.37 -4.07
C LEU A 38 5.34 -6.41 -2.96
N VAL A 39 5.29 -5.96 -1.70
CA VAL A 39 4.88 -6.84 -0.60
C VAL A 39 3.40 -6.60 -0.33
N ILE A 40 2.61 -7.67 -0.34
CA ILE A 40 1.21 -7.65 0.10
C ILE A 40 1.11 -8.46 1.38
N ASP A 41 0.79 -7.77 2.46
CA ASP A 41 0.60 -8.36 3.76
C ASP A 41 -0.88 -8.60 4.03
N ALA A 42 -1.28 -9.86 4.16
CA ALA A 42 -2.63 -10.21 4.60
C ALA A 42 -2.68 -10.18 6.13
N GLY A 43 -3.21 -9.11 6.71
CA GLY A 43 -3.26 -8.92 8.16
C GLY A 43 -3.89 -10.09 8.92
N HIS A 44 -3.47 -10.30 10.17
CA HIS A 44 -3.93 -11.39 11.03
C HIS A 44 -3.61 -12.80 10.47
N GLY A 45 -4.17 -13.83 11.07
CA GLY A 45 -4.01 -15.25 10.67
C GLY A 45 -3.78 -16.18 11.83
N GLY A 46 -4.00 -17.47 11.60
CA GLY A 46 -3.86 -18.51 12.61
C GLY A 46 -4.75 -18.28 13.84
N ALA A 47 -4.14 -18.16 15.02
CA ALA A 47 -4.86 -17.92 16.27
C ALA A 47 -5.40 -16.47 16.43
N ASP A 48 -4.99 -15.54 15.56
CA ASP A 48 -5.48 -14.15 15.53
C ASP A 48 -6.43 -13.96 14.34
N GLY A 49 -7.72 -14.15 14.57
CA GLY A 49 -8.76 -13.93 13.55
C GLY A 49 -8.98 -12.45 13.19
N GLY A 50 -8.35 -11.51 13.92
CA GLY A 50 -8.65 -10.08 13.79
C GLY A 50 -9.98 -9.70 14.41
N ALA A 51 -10.65 -8.70 13.85
CA ALA A 51 -12.01 -8.37 14.20
C ALA A 51 -13.00 -9.46 13.71
N GLU A 52 -14.11 -9.59 14.43
CA GLU A 52 -15.17 -10.53 14.08
C GLU A 52 -16.48 -9.76 13.89
N ALA A 53 -17.13 -10.02 12.76
CA ALA A 53 -18.44 -9.49 12.44
C ALA A 53 -19.53 -10.19 13.25
N ALA A 54 -20.75 -9.63 13.26
CA ALA A 54 -21.88 -10.18 14.01
C ALA A 54 -22.32 -11.59 13.53
N ASP A 55 -22.01 -11.97 12.30
CA ASP A 55 -22.31 -13.28 11.71
C ASP A 55 -21.15 -14.29 11.86
N GLY A 56 -20.09 -13.95 12.60
CA GLY A 56 -18.92 -14.80 12.82
C GLY A 56 -17.84 -14.70 11.73
N THR A 57 -18.01 -13.87 10.71
CA THR A 57 -16.99 -13.65 9.69
C THR A 57 -15.73 -13.02 10.31
N GLN A 58 -14.58 -13.63 10.12
CA GLN A 58 -13.30 -13.14 10.64
C GLN A 58 -12.58 -12.24 9.64
N GLU A 59 -11.96 -11.19 10.14
CA GLU A 59 -11.15 -10.26 9.36
C GLU A 59 -10.03 -10.96 8.59
N ALA A 60 -9.32 -11.90 9.24
CA ALA A 60 -8.20 -12.61 8.66
C ALA A 60 -8.53 -13.37 7.36
N GLU A 61 -9.76 -13.89 7.24
CA GLU A 61 -10.23 -14.59 6.03
C GLU A 61 -10.40 -13.63 4.86
N LEU A 62 -11.02 -12.47 5.10
CA LEU A 62 -11.24 -11.45 4.09
C LEU A 62 -9.94 -10.77 3.66
N ASN A 63 -9.03 -10.53 4.63
CA ASN A 63 -7.70 -10.00 4.34
C ASN A 63 -6.94 -10.91 3.37
N LEU A 64 -6.95 -12.21 3.61
CA LEU A 64 -6.27 -13.18 2.74
C LEU A 64 -6.92 -13.26 1.35
N ALA A 65 -8.24 -13.23 1.28
CA ALA A 65 -8.96 -13.28 0.01
C ALA A 65 -8.62 -12.07 -0.88
N ILE A 66 -8.65 -10.86 -0.31
CA ILE A 66 -8.31 -9.63 -1.05
C ILE A 66 -6.81 -9.60 -1.39
N ALA A 67 -5.94 -10.01 -0.48
CA ALA A 67 -4.50 -10.06 -0.75
C ALA A 67 -4.16 -11.01 -1.92
N LYS A 68 -4.80 -12.18 -2.00
CA LYS A 68 -4.67 -13.10 -3.14
C LYS A 68 -5.23 -12.52 -4.44
N ALA A 69 -6.32 -11.76 -4.37
CA ALA A 69 -6.85 -11.07 -5.53
C ALA A 69 -5.85 -10.00 -6.04
N ILE A 70 -5.19 -9.25 -5.15
CA ILE A 70 -4.14 -8.29 -5.52
C ILE A 70 -2.95 -9.03 -6.16
N GLN A 71 -2.52 -10.15 -5.58
CA GLN A 71 -1.45 -10.97 -6.15
C GLN A 71 -1.79 -11.39 -7.58
N SER A 72 -2.95 -12.00 -7.78
CA SER A 72 -3.40 -12.47 -9.09
C SER A 72 -3.47 -11.34 -10.14
N GLU A 73 -4.02 -10.19 -9.78
CA GLU A 73 -4.10 -9.03 -10.69
C GLU A 73 -2.73 -8.40 -10.95
N GLY A 74 -1.87 -8.32 -9.94
CA GLY A 74 -0.52 -7.80 -10.08
C GLY A 74 0.32 -8.65 -11.04
N GLU A 75 0.30 -9.97 -10.87
CA GLU A 75 1.02 -10.89 -11.74
C GLU A 75 0.57 -10.83 -13.20
N LYS A 76 -0.74 -10.66 -13.46
CA LYS A 76 -1.27 -10.44 -14.82
C LYS A 76 -0.73 -9.16 -15.48
N LYS A 77 -0.38 -8.16 -14.66
CA LYS A 77 0.20 -6.88 -15.10
C LYS A 77 1.74 -6.88 -15.10
N GLY A 78 2.38 -8.02 -14.83
CA GLY A 78 3.85 -8.14 -14.81
C GLY A 78 4.48 -7.58 -13.53
N VAL A 79 3.71 -7.37 -12.47
CA VAL A 79 4.18 -6.97 -11.15
C VAL A 79 4.61 -8.21 -10.36
N LYS A 80 5.79 -8.18 -9.75
CA LYS A 80 6.22 -9.23 -8.84
C LYS A 80 5.57 -9.00 -7.48
N VAL A 81 4.79 -9.95 -6.98
CA VAL A 81 4.12 -9.86 -5.67
C VAL A 81 4.73 -10.85 -4.70
N ILE A 82 5.10 -10.37 -3.53
CA ILE A 82 5.58 -11.16 -2.37
C ILE A 82 4.48 -11.10 -1.32
N MET A 83 3.90 -12.26 -1.02
CA MET A 83 2.89 -12.36 0.05
C MET A 83 3.58 -12.63 1.39
N THR A 84 3.11 -12.00 2.48
CA THR A 84 3.59 -12.38 3.83
C THR A 84 3.06 -13.73 4.26
N ARG A 85 1.82 -14.07 3.92
CA ARG A 85 1.22 -15.38 4.10
C ARG A 85 0.29 -15.74 2.95
N GLU A 86 0.22 -17.02 2.61
CA GLU A 86 -0.63 -17.54 1.53
C GLU A 86 -1.71 -18.50 2.04
N THR A 87 -1.66 -18.83 3.34
CA THR A 87 -2.62 -19.73 4.00
C THR A 87 -3.37 -19.01 5.10
N ALA A 88 -4.32 -19.69 5.73
CA ALA A 88 -5.03 -19.18 6.89
C ALA A 88 -4.14 -19.07 8.14
N ASP A 89 -2.96 -19.72 8.14
CA ASP A 89 -2.06 -19.75 9.28
C ASP A 89 -1.41 -18.40 9.56
N GLY A 90 -0.93 -18.22 10.80
CA GLY A 90 -0.06 -17.11 11.17
C GLY A 90 1.42 -17.44 10.93
N LEU A 91 2.28 -16.43 11.05
CA LEU A 91 3.73 -16.53 10.81
C LEU A 91 4.52 -16.77 12.11
N TYR A 92 4.05 -17.62 12.96
CA TYR A 92 4.71 -18.02 14.20
C TYR A 92 5.01 -19.52 14.18
N GLY A 93 6.12 -19.91 14.86
CA GLY A 93 6.55 -21.32 14.88
C GLY A 93 5.57 -22.26 15.60
N GLU A 94 5.72 -23.56 15.33
CA GLU A 94 5.04 -24.61 16.08
C GLU A 94 5.55 -24.64 17.53
N GLY A 95 4.73 -24.24 18.47
CA GLY A 95 5.08 -24.23 19.89
C GLY A 95 3.89 -23.89 20.78
N ASN A 96 4.01 -24.18 22.06
CA ASN A 96 2.99 -23.93 23.08
C ASN A 96 3.06 -22.45 23.58
N LEU A 97 3.23 -21.50 22.64
CA LEU A 97 3.22 -20.09 22.99
C LEU A 97 1.81 -19.62 23.32
N GLU A 98 1.68 -18.77 24.34
CA GLU A 98 0.43 -18.08 24.62
C GLU A 98 0.03 -17.17 23.45
N LYS A 99 -1.26 -16.92 23.28
CA LYS A 99 -1.81 -16.12 22.16
C LYS A 99 -1.12 -14.77 21.97
N HIS A 100 -0.77 -14.10 23.08
CA HIS A 100 -0.06 -12.81 23.03
C HIS A 100 1.33 -12.92 22.39
N TRP A 101 2.10 -13.96 22.74
CA TRP A 101 3.45 -14.18 22.20
C TRP A 101 3.41 -14.58 20.73
N ARG A 102 2.42 -15.40 20.33
CA ARG A 102 2.20 -15.75 18.91
C ARG A 102 1.93 -14.50 18.08
N LYS A 103 1.08 -13.59 18.56
CA LYS A 103 0.80 -12.34 17.87
C LYS A 103 2.04 -11.46 17.71
N LEU A 104 2.86 -11.35 18.76
CA LEU A 104 4.09 -10.57 18.70
C LEU A 104 5.10 -11.17 17.72
N GLU A 105 5.25 -12.49 17.72
CA GLU A 105 6.11 -13.21 16.78
C GLU A 105 5.63 -13.02 15.33
N ASP A 106 4.34 -13.22 15.08
CA ASP A 106 3.71 -12.99 13.78
C ASP A 106 4.01 -11.58 13.24
N MET A 107 3.79 -10.56 14.07
CA MET A 107 4.06 -9.17 13.68
C MET A 107 5.55 -8.91 13.39
N LYS A 108 6.47 -9.53 14.12
CA LYS A 108 7.92 -9.45 13.86
C LYS A 108 8.27 -10.11 12.54
N CYS A 109 7.76 -11.31 12.26
CA CYS A 109 8.00 -12.03 11.01
C CYS A 109 7.50 -11.20 9.81
N ARG A 110 6.29 -10.62 9.88
CA ARG A 110 5.77 -9.73 8.82
C ARG A 110 6.70 -8.55 8.55
N LYS A 111 7.13 -7.88 9.62
CA LYS A 111 8.03 -6.72 9.51
C LYS A 111 9.38 -7.11 8.90
N GLU A 112 9.91 -8.27 9.25
CA GLU A 112 11.15 -8.80 8.69
C GLU A 112 11.01 -9.17 7.22
N ILE A 113 9.91 -9.82 6.82
CA ILE A 113 9.61 -10.11 5.41
C ILE A 113 9.57 -8.81 4.61
N ILE A 114 8.85 -7.78 5.08
CA ILE A 114 8.79 -6.48 4.43
C ILE A 114 10.18 -5.86 4.31
N ALA A 115 10.95 -5.83 5.39
CA ALA A 115 12.26 -5.19 5.43
C ALA A 115 13.32 -5.89 4.57
N SER A 116 13.26 -7.22 4.44
CA SER A 116 14.23 -8.04 3.70
C SER A 116 13.82 -8.35 2.26
N SER A 117 12.60 -7.98 1.84
CA SER A 117 12.00 -8.35 0.56
C SER A 117 12.72 -7.77 -0.66
N GLY A 118 13.38 -6.61 -0.51
CA GLY A 118 13.86 -5.81 -1.63
C GLY A 118 12.74 -5.23 -2.50
N ALA A 119 11.51 -5.16 -1.98
CA ALA A 119 10.37 -4.61 -2.68
C ALA A 119 10.40 -3.08 -2.73
N ASP A 120 9.69 -2.51 -3.70
CA ASP A 120 9.55 -1.07 -3.88
C ASP A 120 8.57 -0.47 -2.90
N VAL A 121 7.47 -1.17 -2.59
CA VAL A 121 6.43 -0.75 -1.64
C VAL A 121 5.81 -1.94 -0.90
N ALA A 122 5.20 -1.68 0.25
CA ALA A 122 4.42 -2.65 1.01
C ALA A 122 3.01 -2.14 1.29
N VAL A 123 2.02 -3.03 1.16
CA VAL A 123 0.62 -2.75 1.47
C VAL A 123 0.09 -3.84 2.39
N THR A 124 -0.37 -3.46 3.59
CA THR A 124 -1.04 -4.39 4.51
C THR A 124 -2.56 -4.25 4.40
N ILE A 125 -3.24 -5.37 4.28
CA ILE A 125 -4.68 -5.47 4.03
C ILE A 125 -5.39 -5.82 5.33
N HIS A 126 -6.37 -5.00 5.70
CA HIS A 126 -7.15 -5.08 6.92
C HIS A 126 -8.63 -4.75 6.69
N MET A 127 -9.45 -5.04 7.70
CA MET A 127 -10.84 -4.59 7.81
C MET A 127 -11.03 -3.81 9.10
N ASN A 128 -11.69 -2.68 9.00
CA ASN A 128 -12.02 -1.85 10.15
C ASN A 128 -13.23 -2.43 10.92
N CYS A 129 -13.36 -2.05 12.18
CA CYS A 129 -14.52 -2.40 12.99
C CYS A 129 -14.81 -1.27 13.99
N PHE A 130 -15.99 -0.66 13.91
CA PHE A 130 -16.43 0.40 14.81
C PHE A 130 -17.77 0.04 15.44
N LYS A 131 -17.71 -0.72 16.54
CA LYS A 131 -18.90 -1.33 17.18
C LYS A 131 -19.90 -0.35 17.79
N THR A 132 -19.48 0.91 18.03
CA THR A 132 -20.35 1.93 18.66
C THR A 132 -21.27 2.63 17.66
N ASP A 133 -20.96 2.57 16.35
CA ASP A 133 -21.82 3.12 15.30
C ASP A 133 -21.69 2.27 14.02
N GLY A 134 -22.70 1.48 13.74
CA GLY A 134 -22.79 0.63 12.55
C GLY A 134 -22.99 1.40 11.24
N ASN A 135 -23.21 2.71 11.26
CA ASN A 135 -23.32 3.53 10.04
C ASN A 135 -21.95 3.91 9.46
N VAL A 136 -20.88 3.79 10.27
CA VAL A 136 -19.52 4.08 9.80
C VAL A 136 -19.09 3.05 8.77
N ARG A 137 -18.68 3.51 7.56
CA ARG A 137 -18.39 2.65 6.42
C ARG A 137 -17.33 3.20 5.47
N GLY A 138 -16.92 2.40 4.49
CA GLY A 138 -16.05 2.75 3.39
C GLY A 138 -14.57 2.52 3.66
N ALA A 139 -13.82 2.25 2.60
CA ALA A 139 -12.40 1.98 2.66
C ALA A 139 -11.57 3.21 3.06
N GLN A 140 -10.48 2.98 3.84
CA GLN A 140 -9.59 4.05 4.28
C GLN A 140 -8.14 3.59 4.30
N VAL A 141 -7.24 4.44 3.81
CA VAL A 141 -5.81 4.15 3.77
C VAL A 141 -5.08 4.93 4.86
N PHE A 142 -4.23 4.21 5.59
CA PHE A 142 -3.36 4.79 6.62
C PHE A 142 -1.89 4.73 6.19
N TYR A 143 -1.13 5.78 6.57
CA TYR A 143 0.30 5.86 6.34
C TYR A 143 1.07 6.15 7.62
N PRO A 144 2.39 5.84 7.69
CA PRO A 144 3.20 5.99 8.90
C PRO A 144 3.40 7.46 9.28
N LYS A 145 3.57 7.72 10.59
CA LYS A 145 3.93 9.03 11.15
C LYS A 145 5.34 9.09 11.71
N THR A 146 6.02 7.96 11.78
CA THR A 146 7.38 7.83 12.33
C THR A 146 8.28 7.08 11.37
N GLY A 147 9.51 7.55 11.18
CA GLY A 147 10.49 6.93 10.30
C GLY A 147 11.30 7.95 9.51
N ASN A 148 11.98 7.47 8.48
CA ASN A 148 12.73 8.30 7.54
C ASN A 148 11.80 9.25 6.77
N ALA A 149 12.17 10.52 6.61
CA ALA A 149 11.32 11.54 5.99
C ALA A 149 10.96 11.24 4.54
N GLU A 150 11.86 10.67 3.76
CA GLU A 150 11.62 10.30 2.35
C GLU A 150 10.61 9.15 2.26
N ILE A 151 10.75 8.13 3.13
CA ILE A 151 9.83 7.00 3.20
C ILE A 151 8.44 7.46 3.67
N LEU A 152 8.37 8.40 4.63
CA LEU A 152 7.11 8.96 5.09
C LEU A 152 6.38 9.70 3.97
N SER A 153 7.09 10.57 3.24
CA SER A 153 6.54 11.32 2.11
C SER A 153 6.05 10.38 1.00
N ALA A 154 6.84 9.35 0.65
CA ALA A 154 6.46 8.36 -0.34
C ALA A 154 5.25 7.52 0.11
N SER A 155 5.18 7.16 1.41
CA SER A 155 4.04 6.43 1.97
C SER A 155 2.76 7.28 1.96
N GLU A 156 2.85 8.58 2.25
CA GLU A 156 1.70 9.50 2.19
C GLU A 156 1.19 9.67 0.76
N SER A 157 2.10 9.82 -0.22
CA SER A 157 1.75 9.90 -1.64
C SER A 157 1.08 8.61 -2.12
N LEU A 158 1.64 7.44 -1.75
CA LEU A 158 1.07 6.13 -2.05
C LEU A 158 -0.33 5.98 -1.44
N ALA A 159 -0.51 6.37 -0.18
CA ALA A 159 -1.81 6.34 0.50
C ALA A 159 -2.84 7.22 -0.20
N GLY A 160 -2.46 8.42 -0.64
CA GLY A 160 -3.34 9.35 -1.37
C GLY A 160 -3.78 8.78 -2.72
N SER A 161 -2.86 8.17 -3.46
CA SER A 161 -3.13 7.54 -4.76
C SER A 161 -4.09 6.35 -4.62
N ILE A 162 -3.81 5.43 -3.67
CA ILE A 162 -4.69 4.28 -3.40
C ILE A 162 -6.06 4.74 -2.90
N GLN A 163 -6.12 5.71 -1.98
CA GLN A 163 -7.39 6.25 -1.47
C GLN A 163 -8.25 6.81 -2.60
N SER A 164 -7.65 7.58 -3.50
CA SER A 164 -8.34 8.17 -4.66
C SER A 164 -8.88 7.10 -5.61
N ALA A 165 -8.08 6.06 -5.88
CA ALA A 165 -8.51 4.93 -6.70
C ALA A 165 -9.67 4.15 -6.06
N LEU A 166 -9.61 3.92 -4.73
CA LEU A 166 -10.68 3.26 -3.99
C LEU A 166 -12.00 4.05 -4.03
N ILE A 167 -11.97 5.37 -3.77
CA ILE A 167 -13.17 6.21 -3.83
C ILE A 167 -13.79 6.15 -5.22
N LYS A 168 -12.98 6.38 -6.26
CA LYS A 168 -13.44 6.40 -7.65
C LYS A 168 -13.94 5.04 -8.11
N GLY A 169 -13.18 3.99 -7.80
CA GLY A 169 -13.46 2.64 -8.31
C GLY A 169 -14.60 1.96 -7.57
N LEU A 170 -14.67 2.04 -6.24
CA LEU A 170 -15.73 1.38 -5.48
C LEU A 170 -17.09 2.07 -5.65
N ASP A 171 -17.09 3.41 -5.74
CA ASP A 171 -18.31 4.22 -5.89
C ASP A 171 -19.43 3.78 -4.92
N ASP A 172 -19.03 3.55 -3.67
CA ASP A 172 -19.92 3.04 -2.62
C ASP A 172 -20.62 4.15 -1.83
N GLY A 173 -20.41 5.42 -2.25
CA GLY A 173 -20.92 6.63 -1.59
C GLY A 173 -20.13 7.02 -0.35
N SER A 174 -19.01 6.37 -0.04
CA SER A 174 -18.07 6.83 0.98
C SER A 174 -17.13 7.88 0.40
N ASN A 175 -16.64 8.78 1.25
CA ASN A 175 -15.68 9.82 0.88
C ASN A 175 -14.66 10.02 2.00
N ARG A 176 -13.87 8.97 2.26
CA ARG A 176 -12.82 9.02 3.28
C ARG A 176 -11.52 9.56 2.70
N SER A 177 -10.73 10.21 3.53
CA SER A 177 -9.37 10.64 3.17
C SER A 177 -8.34 9.69 3.77
N GLN A 178 -7.17 9.59 3.14
CA GLN A 178 -6.02 8.94 3.74
C GLN A 178 -5.64 9.64 5.05
N MET A 179 -5.06 8.90 5.99
CA MET A 179 -4.74 9.43 7.31
C MET A 179 -3.39 8.93 7.82
N GLY A 180 -2.55 9.84 8.29
CA GLY A 180 -1.34 9.48 9.02
C GLY A 180 -1.68 8.85 10.38
N ARG A 181 -1.12 7.66 10.68
CA ARG A 181 -1.40 6.95 11.92
C ARG A 181 -0.12 6.44 12.58
N GLY A 182 0.01 6.70 13.87
CA GLY A 182 1.01 6.08 14.75
C GLY A 182 0.43 4.86 15.47
N GLN A 183 1.28 4.15 16.19
CA GLN A 183 0.91 3.00 17.03
C GLN A 183 0.32 1.80 16.25
N ILE A 184 0.68 1.69 14.98
CA ILE A 184 0.47 0.48 14.18
C ILE A 184 1.84 -0.12 13.91
N TYR A 185 2.10 -1.31 14.43
CA TYR A 185 3.44 -1.92 14.48
C TYR A 185 4.13 -1.97 13.11
N LEU A 186 3.42 -2.32 12.04
CA LEU A 186 3.99 -2.39 10.68
C LEU A 186 4.23 -1.00 10.06
N LEU A 187 3.56 0.04 10.57
CA LEU A 187 3.76 1.42 10.15
C LEU A 187 4.79 2.17 11.02
N GLU A 188 5.34 1.55 12.07
CA GLU A 188 6.38 2.17 12.89
C GLU A 188 7.75 2.00 12.25
N ASN A 189 8.38 3.10 11.88
CA ASN A 189 9.72 3.14 11.25
C ASN A 189 9.87 2.13 10.08
N PRO A 190 9.05 2.24 9.03
CA PRO A 190 9.16 1.36 7.88
C PRO A 190 10.47 1.58 7.11
N THR A 191 10.97 0.53 6.47
CA THR A 191 12.21 0.55 5.66
C THR A 191 11.96 0.86 4.19
N ILE A 192 10.72 0.72 3.73
CA ILE A 192 10.23 1.05 2.40
C ILE A 192 8.88 1.76 2.52
N PRO A 193 8.39 2.47 1.49
CA PRO A 193 7.05 3.06 1.48
C PRO A 193 6.00 2.01 1.82
N THR A 194 5.26 2.24 2.91
CA THR A 194 4.34 1.24 3.49
C THR A 194 3.01 1.90 3.84
N VAL A 195 1.90 1.26 3.50
CA VAL A 195 0.56 1.72 3.84
C VAL A 195 -0.28 0.56 4.38
N LEU A 196 -1.32 0.90 5.16
CA LEU A 196 -2.35 -0.03 5.61
C LEU A 196 -3.68 0.38 4.98
N VAL A 197 -4.35 -0.59 4.35
CA VAL A 197 -5.66 -0.39 3.72
C VAL A 197 -6.72 -1.12 4.55
N GLU A 198 -7.59 -0.34 5.17
CA GLU A 198 -8.85 -0.81 5.73
C GLU A 198 -9.89 -0.87 4.61
N CYS A 199 -10.22 -2.06 4.14
CA CYS A 199 -11.03 -2.26 2.93
C CYS A 199 -12.53 -1.99 3.13
N GLY A 200 -12.96 -1.79 4.36
CA GLY A 200 -14.34 -1.50 4.78
C GLY A 200 -14.55 -1.88 6.24
N PHE A 201 -15.78 -1.75 6.73
CA PHE A 201 -16.10 -1.95 8.13
C PHE A 201 -16.90 -3.24 8.35
N LEU A 202 -16.36 -4.18 9.13
CA LEU A 202 -17.07 -5.41 9.54
C LEU A 202 -18.29 -5.12 10.41
N SER A 203 -18.31 -3.97 11.07
CA SER A 203 -19.44 -3.50 11.88
C SER A 203 -20.59 -2.89 11.06
N ASN A 204 -20.36 -2.60 9.77
CA ASN A 204 -21.37 -2.05 8.86
C ASN A 204 -21.98 -3.16 8.00
N PRO A 205 -23.32 -3.36 8.00
CA PRO A 205 -23.96 -4.45 7.25
C PRO A 205 -23.77 -4.38 5.72
N GLU A 206 -23.71 -3.15 5.15
CA GLU A 206 -23.49 -2.99 3.70
C GLU A 206 -22.06 -3.35 3.32
N ASP A 207 -21.05 -2.83 4.06
CA ASP A 207 -19.65 -3.16 3.85
C ASP A 207 -19.43 -4.66 4.01
N LEU A 208 -19.91 -5.26 5.11
CA LEU A 208 -19.79 -6.70 5.35
C LEU A 208 -20.39 -7.52 4.21
N GLY A 209 -21.61 -7.16 3.78
CA GLY A 209 -22.29 -7.85 2.68
C GLY A 209 -21.52 -7.77 1.36
N ARG A 210 -20.82 -6.65 1.09
CA ARG A 210 -19.98 -6.46 -0.09
C ARG A 210 -18.64 -7.20 0.05
N LEU A 211 -17.96 -7.07 1.20
CA LEU A 211 -16.64 -7.66 1.48
C LEU A 211 -16.65 -9.20 1.38
N LYS A 212 -17.78 -9.86 1.62
CA LYS A 212 -17.97 -11.30 1.45
C LYS A 212 -18.13 -11.75 0.00
N GLN A 213 -18.31 -10.84 -0.94
CA GLN A 213 -18.49 -11.15 -2.36
C GLN A 213 -17.15 -11.14 -3.08
N GLU A 214 -16.79 -12.23 -3.73
CA GLU A 214 -15.57 -12.36 -4.51
C GLU A 214 -15.41 -11.22 -5.55
N LYS A 215 -16.49 -10.88 -6.24
CA LYS A 215 -16.50 -9.76 -7.20
C LYS A 215 -16.12 -8.43 -6.56
N TRP A 216 -16.52 -8.20 -5.30
CA TRP A 216 -16.18 -6.97 -4.59
C TRP A 216 -14.73 -6.98 -4.10
N GLN A 217 -14.25 -8.14 -3.62
CA GLN A 217 -12.84 -8.34 -3.26
C GLN A 217 -11.93 -8.11 -4.46
N GLN A 218 -12.32 -8.62 -5.63
CA GLN A 218 -11.61 -8.39 -6.89
C GLN A 218 -11.58 -6.89 -7.25
N LYS A 219 -12.70 -6.19 -7.12
CA LYS A 219 -12.80 -4.75 -7.40
C LYS A 219 -11.91 -3.92 -6.47
N ILE A 220 -11.86 -4.27 -5.17
CA ILE A 220 -10.94 -3.65 -4.20
C ILE A 220 -9.49 -3.88 -4.65
N ALA A 221 -9.13 -5.10 -5.02
CA ALA A 221 -7.79 -5.46 -5.47
C ALA A 221 -7.36 -4.65 -6.70
N GLU A 222 -8.24 -4.52 -7.69
CA GLU A 222 -8.02 -3.69 -8.89
C GLU A 222 -7.78 -2.22 -8.53
N CYS A 223 -8.60 -1.64 -7.65
CA CYS A 223 -8.45 -0.25 -7.20
C CYS A 223 -7.11 -0.03 -6.45
N ILE A 224 -6.75 -0.94 -5.55
CA ILE A 224 -5.48 -0.83 -4.81
C ILE A 224 -4.31 -0.88 -5.78
N LEU A 225 -4.31 -1.84 -6.72
CA LEU A 225 -3.25 -1.98 -7.70
C LEU A 225 -3.19 -0.78 -8.66
N GLU A 226 -4.33 -0.26 -9.11
CA GLU A 226 -4.39 0.97 -9.92
C GLU A 226 -3.75 2.14 -9.18
N GLY A 227 -4.09 2.33 -7.90
CA GLY A 227 -3.50 3.38 -7.08
C GLY A 227 -1.99 3.23 -6.89
N ILE A 228 -1.48 2.00 -6.70
CA ILE A 228 -0.04 1.72 -6.61
C ILE A 228 0.66 2.09 -7.92
N LEU A 229 0.16 1.58 -9.04
CA LEU A 229 0.76 1.82 -10.36
C LEU A 229 0.76 3.31 -10.71
N ALA A 230 -0.34 4.02 -10.47
CA ALA A 230 -0.44 5.45 -10.72
C ALA A 230 0.54 6.28 -9.86
N CYS A 231 0.89 5.82 -8.66
CA CYS A 231 1.87 6.49 -7.79
C CYS A 231 3.31 6.31 -8.26
N ILE A 232 3.64 5.17 -8.87
CA ILE A 232 5.02 4.80 -9.23
C ILE A 232 5.39 5.25 -10.63
N GLU A 233 4.41 5.41 -11.53
CA GLU A 233 4.60 5.89 -12.90
C GLU A 233 4.81 7.41 -13.01
N ILE A 234 4.71 8.16 -11.89
CA ILE A 234 4.96 9.60 -11.82
C ILE A 234 6.42 9.87 -11.43
#